data_0038870b4ccb447fd13f8b00ed40fd9b
#
_entry.id   0038870b4ccb447fd13f8b00ed40fd9b
#
_cell.length_a   1.000
_cell.length_b   1.000
_cell.length_c   1.000
_cell.angle_alpha   90.00
_cell.angle_beta   90.00
_cell.angle_gamma   90.00
#
_symmetry.space_group_name_H-M   'P 1'
#
loop_
_entity.id
_entity.type
_entity.pdbx_description
1 polymer ?
#
loop_
_entity_poly.entity_id
_entity_poly.type
_entity_poly.pdbx_seq_one_letter_code
_entity_poly.pdbx_strand_id
1 'polypeptide(L)'
;MANNSAYLIVFNKKLRTSLAGNDYVEEYIAYRKSPNGGNHDVIGADIDELYDQFAFGIRKNPMAIRGFAEYALTWPTKPQNLFLLGKGVSFNNSRSTYGYYSRVLVPTYGWPSSDVLLTAGLDGTLFSPAIPTGRLAANSGEHVGQYLN
;
A
#
# COMPACT_ATOMS: atom_id res chain seq x y z
N MET A 1 -16.36 -23.05 -1.99
CA MET A 1 -15.92 -21.69 -1.66
C MET A 1 -14.85 -21.31 -2.66
N ALA A 2 -15.06 -20.26 -3.44
CA ALA A 2 -14.04 -19.80 -4.36
C ALA A 2 -12.83 -19.35 -3.50
N ASN A 3 -11.66 -19.96 -3.70
CA ASN A 3 -10.41 -19.49 -3.12
C ASN A 3 -10.01 -18.20 -3.85
N ASN A 4 -10.63 -17.09 -3.46
CA ASN A 4 -10.28 -15.80 -4.00
C ASN A 4 -8.91 -15.43 -3.42
N SER A 5 -7.99 -15.09 -4.31
CA SER A 5 -6.67 -14.60 -3.92
C SER A 5 -6.81 -13.29 -3.14
N ALA A 6 -6.14 -13.18 -2.00
CA ALA A 6 -6.14 -11.95 -1.23
C ALA A 6 -5.39 -10.84 -2.01
N TYR A 7 -6.03 -9.66 -2.07
CA TYR A 7 -5.48 -8.45 -2.69
C TYR A 7 -5.33 -7.39 -1.60
N LEU A 8 -4.10 -7.08 -1.22
CA LEU A 8 -3.83 -6.09 -0.19
C LEU A 8 -3.76 -4.69 -0.81
N ILE A 9 -4.47 -3.74 -0.20
CA ILE A 9 -4.40 -2.33 -0.56
C ILE A 9 -3.98 -1.55 0.68
N VAL A 10 -2.79 -0.94 0.64
CA VAL A 10 -2.34 -0.01 1.69
C VAL A 10 -2.54 1.39 1.18
N PHE A 11 -3.29 2.20 1.92
CA PHE A 11 -3.62 3.57 1.53
C PHE A 11 -3.41 4.55 2.69
N ASN A 12 -3.35 5.83 2.36
CA ASN A 12 -3.41 6.90 3.36
C ASN A 12 -4.84 7.47 3.38
N LYS A 13 -5.45 7.58 4.56
CA LYS A 13 -6.82 8.10 4.74
C LYS A 13 -7.07 9.46 4.08
N LYS A 14 -6.04 10.28 3.87
CA LYS A 14 -6.16 11.55 3.16
C LYS A 14 -6.63 11.39 1.71
N LEU A 15 -6.43 10.21 1.12
CA LEU A 15 -6.86 9.92 -0.25
C LEU A 15 -8.33 9.53 -0.36
N ARG A 16 -9.01 9.27 0.77
CA ARG A 16 -10.42 8.91 0.82
C ARG A 16 -11.35 10.11 0.58
N THR A 17 -10.84 11.33 0.73
CA THR A 17 -11.64 12.55 0.54
C THR A 17 -11.24 13.23 -0.76
N SER A 18 -12.19 13.40 -1.68
CA SER A 18 -12.07 14.21 -2.87
C SER A 18 -12.82 15.55 -2.71
N LEU A 19 -12.53 16.53 -3.56
CA LEU A 19 -13.24 17.81 -3.59
C LEU A 19 -14.73 17.64 -3.91
N ALA A 20 -15.07 16.60 -4.69
CA ALA A 20 -16.44 16.25 -5.02
C ALA A 20 -17.15 15.42 -3.93
N GLY A 21 -16.47 15.09 -2.83
CA GLY A 21 -17.03 14.29 -1.74
C GLY A 21 -17.02 12.77 -1.98
N ASN A 22 -16.42 12.30 -3.08
CA ASN A 22 -16.32 10.88 -3.40
C ASN A 22 -15.16 10.22 -2.66
N ASP A 23 -15.33 8.97 -2.25
CA ASP A 23 -14.27 8.10 -1.73
C ASP A 23 -13.77 7.14 -2.82
N TYR A 24 -12.86 7.61 -3.65
CA TYR A 24 -12.31 6.80 -4.74
C TYR A 24 -11.44 5.63 -4.27
N VAL A 25 -10.96 5.64 -3.04
CA VAL A 25 -10.27 4.48 -2.45
C VAL A 25 -11.27 3.34 -2.25
N GLU A 26 -12.46 3.65 -1.71
CA GLU A 26 -13.52 2.65 -1.55
C GLU A 26 -14.05 2.16 -2.89
N GLU A 27 -14.20 3.05 -3.87
CA GLU A 27 -14.58 2.68 -5.23
C GLU A 27 -13.57 1.72 -5.87
N TYR A 28 -12.27 1.95 -5.67
CA TYR A 28 -11.23 1.04 -6.15
C TYR A 28 -11.28 -0.32 -5.45
N ILE A 29 -11.50 -0.34 -4.14
CA ILE A 29 -11.69 -1.58 -3.37
C ILE A 29 -12.91 -2.35 -3.92
N ALA A 30 -14.04 -1.68 -4.11
CA ALA A 30 -15.25 -2.27 -4.66
C ALA A 30 -15.05 -2.82 -6.08
N TYR A 31 -14.33 -2.06 -6.92
CA TYR A 31 -13.96 -2.52 -8.27
C TYR A 31 -13.17 -3.83 -8.22
N ARG A 32 -12.13 -3.92 -7.38
CA ARG A 32 -11.30 -5.14 -7.27
C ARG A 32 -12.07 -6.35 -6.72
N LYS A 33 -13.09 -6.12 -5.91
CA LYS A 33 -14.02 -7.18 -5.45
C LYS A 33 -14.97 -7.63 -6.53
N SER A 34 -15.26 -6.82 -7.54
CA SER A 34 -16.19 -7.13 -8.62
C SER A 34 -15.60 -8.13 -9.62
N PRO A 35 -16.45 -8.84 -10.40
CA PRO A 35 -15.98 -9.74 -11.46
C PRO A 35 -15.07 -9.04 -12.48
N ASN A 36 -15.37 -7.79 -12.84
CA ASN A 36 -14.57 -7.00 -13.77
C ASN A 36 -13.20 -6.63 -13.20
N GLY A 37 -13.08 -6.51 -11.88
CA GLY A 37 -11.84 -6.20 -11.17
C GLY A 37 -11.03 -7.42 -10.75
N GLY A 38 -11.47 -8.63 -11.12
CA GLY A 38 -10.74 -9.88 -10.84
C GLY A 38 -11.31 -10.71 -9.68
N ASN A 39 -12.44 -10.28 -9.10
CA ASN A 39 -13.15 -11.00 -8.03
C ASN A 39 -12.24 -11.37 -6.85
N HIS A 40 -11.38 -10.44 -6.44
CA HIS A 40 -10.42 -10.63 -5.36
C HIS A 40 -11.07 -10.52 -3.98
N ASP A 41 -10.49 -11.20 -2.99
CA ASP A 41 -10.73 -10.93 -1.58
C ASP A 41 -9.85 -9.73 -1.17
N VAL A 42 -10.43 -8.53 -1.18
CA VAL A 42 -9.67 -7.28 -0.99
C VAL A 42 -9.65 -6.88 0.47
N ILE A 43 -8.43 -6.64 0.97
CA ILE A 43 -8.19 -6.13 2.31
C ILE A 43 -7.54 -4.75 2.20
N GLY A 44 -8.30 -3.72 2.56
CA GLY A 44 -7.82 -2.34 2.64
C GLY A 44 -7.28 -2.03 4.04
N ALA A 45 -6.09 -1.46 4.11
CA ALA A 45 -5.46 -1.05 5.37
C ALA A 45 -4.98 0.41 5.30
N ASP A 46 -5.40 1.22 6.29
CA ASP A 46 -4.85 2.56 6.46
C ASP A 46 -3.41 2.46 6.95
N ILE A 47 -2.50 3.16 6.30
CA ILE A 47 -1.09 3.17 6.68
C ILE A 47 -0.87 3.67 8.13
N ASP A 48 -1.71 4.55 8.63
CA ASP A 48 -1.60 5.04 10.01
C ASP A 48 -1.85 3.92 11.03
N GLU A 49 -2.82 3.02 10.75
CA GLU A 49 -3.08 1.84 11.59
C GLU A 49 -1.92 0.84 11.52
N LEU A 50 -1.31 0.69 10.34
CA LEU A 50 -0.15 -0.18 10.18
C LEU A 50 1.07 0.34 10.96
N TYR A 51 1.25 1.66 11.05
CA TYR A 51 2.32 2.21 11.90
C TYR A 51 2.14 1.81 13.36
N ASP A 52 0.91 1.85 13.86
CA ASP A 52 0.63 1.51 15.25
C ASP A 52 0.79 0.00 15.50
N GLN A 53 0.36 -0.86 14.58
CA GLN A 53 0.39 -2.32 14.74
C GLN A 53 1.76 -2.95 14.47
N PHE A 54 2.50 -2.47 13.46
CA PHE A 54 3.69 -3.14 12.93
C PHE A 54 4.98 -2.31 13.02
N ALA A 55 4.90 -1.05 13.45
CA ALA A 55 6.06 -0.16 13.54
C ALA A 55 6.12 0.65 14.85
N PHE A 56 5.53 0.13 15.92
CA PHE A 56 5.54 0.75 17.26
C PHE A 56 5.07 2.21 17.28
N GLY A 57 4.12 2.56 16.39
CA GLY A 57 3.64 3.94 16.23
C GLY A 57 4.60 4.90 15.51
N ILE A 58 5.74 4.40 15.01
CA ILE A 58 6.72 5.25 14.31
C ILE A 58 6.17 5.60 12.93
N ARG A 59 5.77 6.85 12.77
CA ARG A 59 5.17 7.37 11.54
C ARG A 59 6.17 7.33 10.36
N LYS A 60 5.64 6.96 9.18
CA LYS A 60 6.37 6.88 7.91
C LYS A 60 7.52 5.86 7.91
N ASN A 61 7.47 4.92 8.82
CA ASN A 61 8.38 3.79 8.84
C ASN A 61 7.92 2.74 7.82
N PRO A 62 8.71 2.41 6.79
CA PRO A 62 8.35 1.42 5.78
C PRO A 62 8.22 -0.01 6.36
N MET A 63 8.81 -0.27 7.53
CA MET A 63 8.68 -1.56 8.21
C MET A 63 7.23 -1.87 8.61
N ALA A 64 6.35 -0.86 8.71
CA ALA A 64 4.93 -1.08 8.92
C ALA A 64 4.28 -1.90 7.78
N ILE A 65 4.63 -1.58 6.53
CA ILE A 65 4.13 -2.30 5.35
C ILE A 65 4.76 -3.69 5.29
N ARG A 66 6.07 -3.80 5.57
CA ARG A 66 6.77 -5.08 5.59
C ARG A 66 6.21 -6.03 6.65
N GLY A 67 6.01 -5.55 7.88
CA GLY A 67 5.42 -6.34 8.97
C GLY A 67 3.99 -6.80 8.65
N PHE A 68 3.19 -5.93 8.05
CA PHE A 68 1.85 -6.30 7.57
C PHE A 68 1.90 -7.38 6.49
N ALA A 69 2.79 -7.24 5.50
CA ALA A 69 2.98 -8.23 4.44
C ALA A 69 3.44 -9.58 5.01
N GLU A 70 4.40 -9.58 5.95
CA GLU A 70 4.89 -10.77 6.63
C GLU A 70 3.75 -11.47 7.39
N TYR A 71 2.96 -10.72 8.15
CA TYR A 71 1.78 -11.26 8.83
C TYR A 71 0.76 -11.84 7.84
N ALA A 72 0.47 -11.14 6.74
CA ALA A 72 -0.47 -11.61 5.73
C ALA A 72 0.01 -12.91 5.03
N LEU A 73 1.31 -13.12 4.90
CA LEU A 73 1.89 -14.35 4.35
C LEU A 73 1.68 -15.57 5.27
N THR A 74 1.30 -15.38 6.54
CA THR A 74 0.93 -16.48 7.46
C THR A 74 -0.52 -16.93 7.29
N TRP A 75 -1.35 -16.20 6.54
CA TRP A 75 -2.75 -16.55 6.35
C TRP A 75 -2.91 -17.83 5.52
N PRO A 76 -4.01 -18.58 5.71
CA PRO A 76 -4.27 -19.80 4.93
C PRO A 76 -4.29 -19.55 3.41
N THR A 77 -4.83 -18.40 2.99
CA THR A 77 -4.77 -17.92 1.60
C THR A 77 -3.80 -16.75 1.54
N LYS A 78 -2.60 -17.02 1.03
CA LYS A 78 -1.55 -15.99 0.90
C LYS A 78 -1.97 -14.89 -0.07
N PRO A 79 -1.64 -13.63 0.21
CA PRO A 79 -1.91 -12.54 -0.70
C PRO A 79 -1.10 -12.67 -1.99
N GLN A 80 -1.73 -12.36 -3.12
CA GLN A 80 -1.10 -12.41 -4.44
C GLN A 80 -0.72 -11.03 -4.96
N ASN A 81 -1.24 -9.97 -4.36
CA ASN A 81 -0.98 -8.60 -4.77
C ASN A 81 -0.89 -7.68 -3.56
N LEU A 82 0.03 -6.74 -3.62
CA LEU A 82 0.13 -5.61 -2.70
C LEU A 82 0.09 -4.32 -3.53
N PHE A 83 -0.92 -3.51 -3.32
CA PHE A 83 -1.08 -2.24 -4.01
C PHE A 83 -1.00 -1.07 -3.03
N LEU A 84 -0.07 -0.15 -3.30
CA LEU A 84 0.21 1.00 -2.45
C LEU A 84 -0.46 2.23 -3.05
N LEU A 85 -1.50 2.75 -2.39
CA LEU A 85 -2.15 3.99 -2.77
C LEU A 85 -1.57 5.16 -1.97
N GLY A 86 -0.72 5.93 -2.61
CA GLY A 86 -0.13 7.12 -2.02
C GLY A 86 1.32 7.34 -2.44
N LYS A 87 1.67 8.62 -2.56
CA LYS A 87 3.02 9.03 -2.90
C LYS A 87 4.03 8.59 -1.85
N GLY A 88 5.10 7.96 -2.28
CA GLY A 88 6.32 7.76 -1.52
C GLY A 88 7.36 8.83 -1.86
N VAL A 89 8.28 9.08 -0.93
CA VAL A 89 9.47 9.90 -1.14
C VAL A 89 10.65 9.12 -0.62
N SER A 90 11.79 9.17 -1.32
CA SER A 90 12.99 8.48 -0.87
C SER A 90 13.38 8.94 0.54
N PHE A 91 13.91 8.01 1.34
CA PHE A 91 14.27 8.27 2.73
C PHE A 91 15.22 9.47 2.86
N ASN A 92 16.24 9.55 2.02
CA ASN A 92 17.18 10.66 2.05
C ASN A 92 16.50 12.00 1.77
N ASN A 93 15.67 12.07 0.71
CA ASN A 93 14.96 13.31 0.39
C ASN A 93 13.96 13.70 1.46
N SER A 94 13.31 12.74 2.11
CA SER A 94 12.34 13.02 3.18
C SER A 94 13.00 13.66 4.41
N ARG A 95 14.29 13.38 4.66
CA ARG A 95 15.06 13.91 5.80
C ARG A 95 15.86 15.16 5.47
N SER A 96 16.41 15.25 4.26
CA SER A 96 17.34 16.33 3.89
C SER A 96 16.64 17.52 3.26
N THR A 97 15.45 17.37 2.71
CA THR A 97 14.74 18.44 2.01
C THR A 97 13.52 18.89 2.80
N TYR A 98 13.50 20.16 3.18
CA TYR A 98 12.37 20.75 3.90
C TYR A 98 11.04 20.50 3.17
N GLY A 99 10.03 20.11 3.92
CA GLY A 99 8.68 19.85 3.38
C GLY A 99 8.49 18.50 2.69
N TYR A 100 9.55 17.76 2.38
CA TYR A 100 9.37 16.43 1.72
C TYR A 100 8.83 15.37 2.67
N TYR A 101 9.14 15.46 3.94
CA TYR A 101 8.57 14.55 4.93
C TYR A 101 7.03 14.57 4.95
N SER A 102 6.42 15.75 4.84
CA SER A 102 4.96 15.89 4.81
C SER A 102 4.31 15.29 3.55
N ARG A 103 5.07 15.15 2.45
CA ARG A 103 4.61 14.60 1.18
C ARG A 103 4.59 13.06 1.15
N VAL A 104 5.20 12.39 2.13
CA VAL A 104 5.13 10.94 2.24
C VAL A 104 3.73 10.55 2.72
N LEU A 105 2.93 9.98 1.86
CA LEU A 105 1.62 9.42 2.21
C LEU A 105 1.74 7.93 2.54
N VAL A 106 2.43 7.15 1.69
CA VAL A 106 2.75 5.75 1.93
C VAL A 106 4.25 5.57 1.70
N PRO A 107 5.03 5.17 2.72
CA PRO A 107 6.48 5.13 2.62
C PRO A 107 6.98 4.10 1.60
N THR A 108 8.18 4.31 1.10
CA THR A 108 8.96 3.38 0.29
C THR A 108 10.29 3.08 0.99
N TYR A 109 11.06 2.11 0.50
CA TYR A 109 12.28 1.65 1.15
C TYR A 109 13.46 1.58 0.16
N GLY A 110 14.67 1.75 0.70
CA GLY A 110 15.91 1.53 -0.03
C GLY A 110 16.53 2.76 -0.67
N TRP A 111 17.74 2.55 -1.21
CA TRP A 111 18.49 3.54 -1.98
C TRP A 111 19.18 2.88 -3.18
N PRO A 112 18.72 3.15 -4.41
CA PRO A 112 17.52 3.91 -4.78
C PRO A 112 16.25 3.28 -4.20
N SER A 113 15.19 4.09 -4.00
CA SER A 113 13.93 3.62 -3.42
C SER A 113 13.24 2.63 -4.34
N SER A 114 12.81 1.51 -3.75
CA SER A 114 12.11 0.45 -4.48
C SER A 114 11.04 -0.20 -3.61
N ASP A 115 9.81 -0.27 -4.11
CA ASP A 115 8.70 -0.94 -3.41
C ASP A 115 8.86 -2.47 -3.38
N VAL A 116 9.64 -3.05 -4.29
CA VAL A 116 10.00 -4.48 -4.28
C VAL A 116 10.66 -4.87 -2.95
N LEU A 117 11.47 -3.98 -2.38
CA LEU A 117 12.18 -4.23 -1.13
C LEU A 117 11.26 -4.34 0.09
N LEU A 118 10.01 -3.91 -0.02
CA LEU A 118 9.03 -4.04 1.06
C LEU A 118 8.66 -5.50 1.33
N THR A 119 8.74 -6.38 0.33
CA THR A 119 8.39 -7.80 0.46
C THR A 119 9.50 -8.75 0.04
N ALA A 120 10.61 -8.27 -0.51
CA ALA A 120 11.77 -9.10 -0.82
C ALA A 120 12.38 -9.73 0.44
N GLY A 121 12.80 -10.99 0.33
CA GLY A 121 13.36 -11.76 1.44
C GLY A 121 12.33 -12.28 2.45
N LEU A 122 11.03 -12.15 2.17
CA LEU A 122 9.95 -12.79 2.92
C LEU A 122 9.58 -14.12 2.30
N ASP A 123 8.95 -15.01 3.07
CA ASP A 123 8.38 -16.30 2.63
C ASP A 123 9.39 -17.16 1.81
N GLY A 124 10.66 -17.13 2.21
CA GLY A 124 11.72 -17.90 1.55
C GLY A 124 12.31 -17.30 0.28
N THR A 125 11.86 -16.12 -0.15
CA THR A 125 12.50 -15.38 -1.25
C THR A 125 13.80 -14.72 -0.78
N LEU A 126 14.77 -14.51 -1.68
CA LEU A 126 16.00 -13.77 -1.36
C LEU A 126 15.94 -12.32 -1.88
N PHE A 127 15.82 -12.17 -3.18
CA PHE A 127 15.87 -10.86 -3.85
C PHE A 127 14.57 -10.51 -4.59
N SER A 128 13.73 -11.50 -4.88
CA SER A 128 12.42 -11.27 -5.48
C SER A 128 11.37 -10.89 -4.42
N PRO A 129 10.35 -10.11 -4.77
CA PRO A 129 9.27 -9.83 -3.85
C PRO A 129 8.45 -11.10 -3.56
N ALA A 130 8.14 -11.34 -2.29
CA ALA A 130 7.24 -12.45 -1.92
C ALA A 130 5.80 -12.16 -2.35
N ILE A 131 5.43 -10.89 -2.44
CA ILE A 131 4.14 -10.43 -2.94
C ILE A 131 4.40 -9.42 -4.06
N PRO A 132 3.91 -9.63 -5.29
CA PRO A 132 3.98 -8.65 -6.37
C PRO A 132 3.42 -7.31 -5.91
N THR A 133 4.22 -6.26 -6.00
CA THR A 133 3.90 -4.95 -5.42
C THR A 133 3.84 -3.88 -6.50
N GLY A 134 2.74 -3.12 -6.53
CA GLY A 134 2.54 -1.96 -7.38
C GLY A 134 2.18 -0.72 -6.58
N ARG A 135 2.38 0.46 -7.17
CA ARG A 135 2.05 1.73 -6.52
C ARG A 135 1.34 2.69 -7.46
N LEU A 136 0.31 3.34 -6.95
CA LEU A 136 -0.20 4.60 -7.49
C LEU A 136 0.31 5.76 -6.62
N ALA A 137 1.19 6.59 -7.18
CA ALA A 137 1.78 7.74 -6.49
C ALA A 137 0.79 8.92 -6.38
N ALA A 138 -0.41 8.65 -5.87
CA ALA A 138 -1.45 9.66 -5.69
C ALA A 138 -1.10 10.63 -4.55
N ASN A 139 -1.45 11.92 -4.74
CA ASN A 139 -1.30 12.96 -3.74
C ASN A 139 -2.66 13.39 -3.14
N SER A 140 -3.76 13.08 -3.82
CA SER A 140 -5.12 13.45 -3.43
C SER A 140 -6.12 12.39 -3.89
N GLY A 141 -7.36 12.48 -3.39
CA GLY A 141 -8.45 11.59 -3.83
C GLY A 141 -8.76 11.74 -5.31
N GLU A 142 -8.63 12.95 -5.90
CA GLU A 142 -8.85 13.19 -7.33
C GLU A 142 -7.88 12.39 -8.20
N HIS A 143 -6.60 12.25 -7.79
CA HIS A 143 -5.65 11.42 -8.52
C HIS A 143 -6.05 9.94 -8.52
N VAL A 144 -6.67 9.46 -7.44
CA VAL A 144 -7.22 8.10 -7.39
C VAL A 144 -8.40 7.98 -8.35
N GLY A 145 -9.32 8.97 -8.36
CA GLY A 145 -10.44 9.03 -9.29
C GLY A 145 -10.01 9.04 -10.75
N GLN A 146 -8.96 9.80 -11.10
CA GLN A 146 -8.39 9.83 -12.45
C GLN A 146 -7.82 8.49 -12.91
N TYR A 147 -7.33 7.70 -11.97
CA TYR A 147 -6.82 6.35 -12.26
C TYR A 147 -7.95 5.35 -12.54
N LEU A 148 -9.15 5.58 -11.96
CA LEU A 148 -10.32 4.72 -12.14
C LEU A 148 -11.07 4.97 -13.45
N ASN A 149 -10.94 6.16 -14.04
CA ASN A 149 -11.57 6.55 -15.31
C ASN A 149 -10.66 6.23 -16.51
#